data_2b187c628d38e689be6faefeb7f125b5
#
_entry.id   2b187c628d38e689be6faefeb7f125b5
#
_cell.length_a   1.000
_cell.length_b   1.000
_cell.length_c   1.000
_cell.angle_alpha   90.00
_cell.angle_beta   90.00
_cell.angle_gamma   90.00
#
_symmetry.space_group_name_H-M   'P 1'
#
loop_
_entity.id
_entity.type
_entity.pdbx_description
1 polymer ?
#
loop_
_entity_poly.entity_id
_entity_poly.type
_entity_poly.pdbx_seq_one_letter_code
_entity_poly.pdbx_strand_id
1 'polypeptide(L)'
;MRKRSKIWLGGAALVLLAGCSGAPSGEQAGAQPPLPSAGENAAPEAAPLASATAADGAALADRDGKPVPLMPFDTGSVPLSTAALGELPFFSLPQGYAPQNAPHPRAWARFPFRMGEGVHWVEGPSWSARIVADSEAAPDKAFSALEVQRNFDGVITAAGGRKVFEGALRRDIYYGPQLEGEIGGGFIDAVNGEQDAPTTVYVLRQANRTVWVQLAVDSNGAGLVVVDEVPFKATAQWSDSFPHLSLPAGYGDRNKAKQRDFDAFPFWTGDHFEQVEGRTFAVDFDKGEREYSMHEVRRNLEAMMAQVNGIKVFEGRIPREAAEGVPKPVQSAYSNAASYNWNNYDSVVYRADLADGRQVWVHARLEYLSAGWVVAERKGFAQTAALLPADALKKKLDSDGRVAIQVNFATDKAQILPASELQLAQVLQLLQGDPALKLSIEGHTDDSGAVAHNRSLSEDRARSVVAALTAKGIAADRLQAAGFGADKPVADNGSEEGKARNRRVELVKR
;
A
#
# COMPACT_ATOMS: atom_id res chain seq x y z
N MET A 1 -8.46 49.76 -9.08
CA MET A 1 -8.92 51.13 -8.81
C MET A 1 -10.36 51.11 -8.35
N ARG A 2 -10.67 51.90 -7.29
CA ARG A 2 -11.94 52.21 -6.60
C ARG A 2 -12.55 51.04 -5.81
N LYS A 3 -12.37 51.00 -4.50
CA LYS A 3 -12.74 51.79 -3.30
C LYS A 3 -14.22 51.67 -2.96
N ARG A 4 -14.46 50.94 -1.87
CA ARG A 4 -15.09 51.31 -0.56
C ARG A 4 -16.51 51.85 -0.60
N SER A 5 -17.38 51.26 0.23
CA SER A 5 -17.91 51.97 1.39
C SER A 5 -18.69 51.06 2.37
N LYS A 6 -18.35 51.17 3.60
CA LYS A 6 -19.11 50.75 4.79
C LYS A 6 -20.20 51.74 5.10
N ILE A 7 -21.34 51.34 5.64
CA ILE A 7 -22.15 52.15 6.53
C ILE A 7 -22.72 51.32 7.67
N TRP A 8 -22.53 51.83 8.85
CA TRP A 8 -22.95 51.46 10.19
C TRP A 8 -24.25 52.20 10.54
N LEU A 9 -24.90 51.75 11.61
CA LEU A 9 -25.78 52.39 12.61
C LEU A 9 -26.99 51.49 12.87
N GLY A 10 -27.32 51.04 14.09
CA GLY A 10 -27.15 51.62 15.40
C GLY A 10 -28.49 51.68 16.12
N GLY A 11 -28.63 50.98 17.24
CA GLY A 11 -29.31 51.40 18.46
C GLY A 11 -30.85 51.37 18.47
N ALA A 12 -31.53 50.84 19.44
CA ALA A 12 -31.70 51.26 20.77
C ALA A 12 -32.73 50.43 21.54
N ALA A 13 -32.47 50.24 22.79
CA ALA A 13 -33.31 49.63 23.82
C ALA A 13 -34.44 50.56 24.27
N LEU A 14 -35.54 50.00 24.70
CA LEU A 14 -36.42 50.71 25.64
C LEU A 14 -36.98 49.75 26.71
N VAL A 15 -36.65 50.05 27.92
CA VAL A 15 -37.23 49.54 29.19
C VAL A 15 -38.37 50.41 29.57
N LEU A 16 -39.50 49.87 30.07
CA LEU A 16 -40.37 50.61 30.97
C LEU A 16 -41.06 49.69 31.98
N LEU A 17 -40.98 50.13 33.19
CA LEU A 17 -41.45 49.58 34.48
C LEU A 17 -42.87 50.00 34.83
N ALA A 18 -43.45 49.16 35.71
CA ALA A 18 -44.21 49.52 36.87
C ALA A 18 -45.76 49.70 36.84
N GLY A 19 -46.36 49.08 37.80
CA GLY A 19 -47.62 49.55 38.39
C GLY A 19 -48.26 48.53 39.31
N CYS A 20 -48.12 48.80 40.67
CA CYS A 20 -48.72 48.11 41.80
C CYS A 20 -50.20 48.41 41.98
N SER A 21 -50.88 47.50 42.71
CA SER A 21 -51.79 47.65 43.85
C SER A 21 -53.02 46.78 43.74
N GLY A 22 -53.43 46.01 44.70
CA GLY A 22 -53.78 46.12 46.06
C GLY A 22 -54.56 44.86 46.50
N ALA A 23 -54.34 44.45 47.74
CA ALA A 23 -55.11 43.40 48.41
C ALA A 23 -56.42 44.01 49.02
N PRO A 24 -57.39 43.21 49.51
CA PRO A 24 -57.20 42.58 50.80
C PRO A 24 -57.89 41.17 51.02
N SER A 25 -57.31 40.45 51.94
CA SER A 25 -57.83 39.61 53.06
C SER A 25 -59.04 38.71 52.88
N GLY A 26 -58.88 37.45 53.29
CA GLY A 26 -59.92 36.61 53.87
C GLY A 26 -59.73 35.13 53.80
N GLU A 27 -59.40 34.58 54.94
CA GLU A 27 -59.82 33.31 55.52
C GLU A 27 -59.05 31.99 55.18
N GLN A 28 -58.57 31.46 56.31
CA GLN A 28 -57.88 30.13 56.41
C GLN A 28 -58.86 28.95 56.20
N ALA A 29 -58.47 27.95 55.44
CA ALA A 29 -58.93 26.60 55.58
C ALA A 29 -57.82 25.61 55.22
N GLY A 30 -57.51 24.74 56.09
CA GLY A 30 -56.87 23.45 56.15
C GLY A 30 -55.88 23.05 55.06
N ALA A 31 -54.61 23.02 55.45
CA ALA A 31 -53.55 22.43 54.65
C ALA A 31 -53.65 20.89 54.62
N GLN A 32 -53.89 20.31 53.43
CA GLN A 32 -53.47 18.92 53.11
C GLN A 32 -52.03 18.98 52.51
N PRO A 33 -51.14 18.00 52.87
CA PRO A 33 -49.82 17.94 52.28
C PRO A 33 -49.90 17.60 50.78
N PRO A 34 -49.06 18.17 49.94
CA PRO A 34 -49.07 17.85 48.52
C PRO A 34 -48.61 16.41 48.29
N LEU A 35 -49.31 15.72 47.46
CA LEU A 35 -48.90 14.43 46.86
C LEU A 35 -47.55 14.66 46.12
N PRO A 36 -46.59 13.71 46.20
CA PRO A 36 -45.37 13.81 45.43
C PRO A 36 -45.74 13.83 43.93
N SER A 37 -45.26 14.86 43.24
CA SER A 37 -45.32 14.92 41.78
C SER A 37 -44.63 13.69 41.21
N ALA A 38 -45.35 12.96 40.36
CA ALA A 38 -44.77 11.89 39.57
C ALA A 38 -43.56 12.46 38.82
N GLY A 39 -42.37 11.99 39.20
CA GLY A 39 -41.16 12.31 38.45
C GLY A 39 -41.39 11.88 37.02
N GLU A 40 -41.22 12.78 36.10
CA GLU A 40 -41.03 12.48 34.69
C GLU A 40 -39.88 11.48 34.61
N ASN A 41 -40.21 10.20 34.43
CA ASN A 41 -39.22 9.24 33.99
C ASN A 41 -38.79 9.69 32.57
N ALA A 42 -37.73 10.48 32.52
CA ALA A 42 -36.99 10.65 31.29
C ALA A 42 -36.63 9.25 30.81
N ALA A 43 -37.11 8.87 29.64
CA ALA A 43 -36.67 7.64 28.98
C ALA A 43 -35.15 7.62 28.96
N PRO A 44 -34.47 6.51 29.25
CA PRO A 44 -33.04 6.45 29.21
C PRO A 44 -32.57 6.94 27.85
N GLU A 45 -31.72 7.96 27.86
CA GLU A 45 -31.07 8.50 26.67
C GLU A 45 -30.38 7.31 25.98
N ALA A 46 -30.79 7.01 24.76
CA ALA A 46 -30.25 5.89 24.01
C ALA A 46 -28.72 6.09 23.90
N ALA A 47 -27.96 5.06 24.25
CA ALA A 47 -26.51 5.10 24.11
C ALA A 47 -26.12 5.58 22.70
N PRO A 48 -25.10 6.43 22.54
CA PRO A 48 -24.69 6.91 21.23
C PRO A 48 -24.36 5.73 20.33
N LEU A 49 -24.87 5.75 19.10
CA LEU A 49 -24.56 4.73 18.09
C LEU A 49 -23.05 4.72 17.82
N ALA A 50 -22.48 3.53 17.63
CA ALA A 50 -21.10 3.40 17.22
C ALA A 50 -20.90 4.12 15.87
N SER A 51 -19.75 4.78 15.69
CA SER A 51 -19.38 5.35 14.40
C SER A 51 -19.09 4.23 13.41
N ALA A 52 -19.54 4.41 12.18
CA ALA A 52 -19.09 3.55 11.08
C ALA A 52 -17.58 3.75 10.88
N THR A 53 -16.87 2.70 10.45
CA THR A 53 -15.44 2.75 10.23
C THR A 53 -15.09 2.40 8.79
N ALA A 54 -14.04 3.05 8.28
CA ALA A 54 -13.35 2.69 7.06
C ALA A 54 -12.64 1.33 7.19
N ALA A 55 -12.11 0.80 6.10
CA ALA A 55 -11.44 -0.50 6.11
C ALA A 55 -10.14 -0.50 6.93
N ASP A 56 -9.50 0.66 7.09
CA ASP A 56 -8.33 0.88 7.96
C ASP A 56 -8.69 1.05 9.46
N GLY A 57 -10.00 0.98 9.80
CA GLY A 57 -10.49 1.20 11.16
C GLY A 57 -10.73 2.66 11.55
N ALA A 58 -10.41 3.63 10.69
CA ALA A 58 -10.68 5.04 10.94
C ALA A 58 -12.20 5.31 11.03
N ALA A 59 -12.63 6.12 11.97
CA ALA A 59 -14.02 6.53 12.07
C ALA A 59 -14.44 7.32 10.81
N LEU A 60 -15.58 6.93 10.21
CA LEU A 60 -16.13 7.68 9.09
C LEU A 60 -16.62 9.04 9.52
N ALA A 61 -16.30 10.04 8.73
CA ALA A 61 -16.87 11.37 8.83
C ALA A 61 -17.45 11.78 7.48
N ASP A 62 -18.52 12.57 7.52
CA ASP A 62 -19.03 13.22 6.33
C ASP A 62 -18.08 14.35 5.86
N ARG A 63 -18.43 15.00 4.78
CA ARG A 63 -17.61 16.08 4.19
C ARG A 63 -17.32 17.25 5.16
N ASP A 64 -18.20 17.45 6.13
CA ASP A 64 -18.10 18.51 7.14
C ASP A 64 -17.37 18.04 8.41
N GLY A 65 -16.90 16.80 8.43
CA GLY A 65 -16.16 16.19 9.56
C GLY A 65 -17.08 15.63 10.66
N LYS A 66 -18.39 15.56 10.44
CA LYS A 66 -19.32 14.99 11.40
C LYS A 66 -19.27 13.46 11.35
N PRO A 67 -19.18 12.75 12.51
CA PRO A 67 -19.19 11.30 12.54
C PRO A 67 -20.41 10.69 11.86
N VAL A 68 -20.19 9.67 11.03
CA VAL A 68 -21.26 8.91 10.36
C VAL A 68 -21.62 7.70 11.23
N PRO A 69 -22.86 7.58 11.72
CA PRO A 69 -23.26 6.45 12.53
C PRO A 69 -23.26 5.12 11.77
N LEU A 70 -22.82 4.06 12.42
CA LEU A 70 -23.06 2.68 11.97
C LEU A 70 -24.46 2.27 12.38
N MET A 71 -25.28 1.92 11.39
CA MET A 71 -26.66 1.51 11.58
C MET A 71 -26.77 -0.02 11.41
N PRO A 72 -26.82 -0.80 12.50
CA PRO A 72 -27.01 -2.24 12.38
C PRO A 72 -28.40 -2.55 11.80
N PHE A 73 -28.47 -3.59 10.97
CA PHE A 73 -29.72 -4.09 10.43
C PHE A 73 -29.80 -5.60 10.56
N ASP A 74 -30.89 -6.09 11.13
CA ASP A 74 -31.14 -7.52 11.23
C ASP A 74 -31.87 -8.03 9.98
N THR A 75 -31.12 -8.64 9.08
CA THR A 75 -31.66 -9.26 7.86
C THR A 75 -32.60 -10.42 8.16
N GLY A 76 -32.53 -11.01 9.38
CA GLY A 76 -33.46 -12.02 9.86
C GLY A 76 -34.93 -11.54 9.94
N SER A 77 -35.12 -10.22 10.09
CA SER A 77 -36.46 -9.59 10.08
C SER A 77 -37.11 -9.56 8.70
N VAL A 78 -36.35 -9.78 7.61
CA VAL A 78 -36.90 -9.84 6.25
C VAL A 78 -37.31 -11.25 5.92
N PRO A 79 -38.58 -11.48 5.45
CA PRO A 79 -39.04 -12.79 5.04
C PRO A 79 -38.20 -13.43 3.96
N LEU A 80 -38.03 -14.74 3.98
CA LEU A 80 -37.34 -15.48 2.94
C LEU A 80 -38.07 -15.41 1.60
N SER A 81 -37.37 -15.03 0.56
CA SER A 81 -37.83 -15.11 -0.83
C SER A 81 -37.42 -16.43 -1.45
N THR A 82 -38.33 -16.98 -2.27
CA THR A 82 -38.12 -18.16 -3.12
C THR A 82 -38.01 -17.78 -4.60
N ALA A 83 -37.96 -16.49 -4.93
CA ALA A 83 -37.86 -16.04 -6.32
C ALA A 83 -36.57 -16.55 -6.96
N ALA A 84 -36.64 -17.04 -8.18
CA ALA A 84 -35.47 -17.37 -8.97
C ALA A 84 -34.84 -16.07 -9.45
N LEU A 85 -33.67 -15.71 -8.90
CA LEU A 85 -32.85 -14.60 -9.36
C LEU A 85 -31.87 -15.11 -10.43
N GLY A 86 -31.68 -14.32 -11.48
CA GLY A 86 -30.66 -14.56 -12.50
C GLY A 86 -29.25 -14.21 -12.01
N GLU A 87 -28.44 -13.70 -12.92
CA GLU A 87 -27.10 -13.17 -12.61
C GLU A 87 -27.20 -11.72 -12.13
N LEU A 88 -26.18 -11.26 -11.40
CA LEU A 88 -26.04 -9.87 -10.97
C LEU A 88 -26.07 -8.92 -12.21
N PRO A 89 -26.87 -7.85 -12.23
CA PRO A 89 -27.57 -7.20 -11.11
C PRO A 89 -28.96 -7.73 -10.77
N PHE A 90 -29.36 -8.89 -11.20
CA PHE A 90 -30.64 -9.57 -10.92
C PHE A 90 -31.90 -8.94 -11.54
N PHE A 91 -31.86 -7.65 -11.80
CA PHE A 91 -33.01 -6.87 -12.31
C PHE A 91 -32.60 -6.18 -13.62
N SER A 92 -33.46 -6.27 -14.64
CA SER A 92 -33.27 -5.47 -15.87
C SER A 92 -33.62 -4.01 -15.62
N LEU A 93 -33.00 -3.14 -16.40
CA LEU A 93 -33.40 -1.72 -16.43
C LEU A 93 -34.78 -1.57 -17.07
N PRO A 94 -35.54 -0.54 -16.70
CA PRO A 94 -36.80 -0.23 -17.35
C PRO A 94 -36.59 0.08 -18.84
N GLN A 95 -37.59 -0.18 -19.69
CA GLN A 95 -37.51 0.04 -21.12
C GLN A 95 -37.25 1.51 -21.45
N GLY A 96 -36.27 1.78 -22.30
CA GLY A 96 -35.85 3.12 -22.71
C GLY A 96 -34.94 3.83 -21.69
N TYR A 97 -34.31 3.06 -20.80
CA TYR A 97 -33.27 3.52 -19.89
C TYR A 97 -32.00 2.68 -20.08
N ALA A 98 -30.85 3.32 -19.96
CA ALA A 98 -29.54 2.69 -20.09
C ALA A 98 -28.56 3.23 -19.03
N PRO A 99 -27.47 2.53 -18.74
CA PRO A 99 -26.38 3.08 -17.96
C PRO A 99 -25.74 4.26 -18.71
N GLN A 100 -25.45 5.36 -18.02
CA GLN A 100 -24.78 6.53 -18.58
C GLN A 100 -23.35 6.20 -19.06
N ASN A 101 -22.66 5.38 -18.28
CA ASN A 101 -21.32 4.83 -18.56
C ASN A 101 -21.39 3.30 -18.51
N ALA A 102 -20.31 2.62 -18.88
CA ALA A 102 -20.22 1.17 -18.67
C ALA A 102 -20.47 0.85 -17.20
N PRO A 103 -21.36 -0.12 -16.89
CA PRO A 103 -21.58 -0.56 -15.52
C PRO A 103 -20.30 -1.12 -14.89
N HIS A 104 -20.24 -1.06 -13.57
CA HIS A 104 -19.08 -1.52 -12.79
C HIS A 104 -19.40 -2.79 -11.99
N PRO A 105 -19.32 -3.98 -12.60
CA PRO A 105 -19.41 -5.25 -11.87
C PRO A 105 -18.09 -5.48 -11.10
N ARG A 106 -18.20 -5.93 -9.84
CA ARG A 106 -17.04 -6.33 -9.04
C ARG A 106 -17.27 -7.71 -8.46
N ALA A 107 -16.24 -8.54 -8.49
CA ALA A 107 -16.31 -9.88 -7.92
C ALA A 107 -16.47 -9.85 -6.40
N TRP A 108 -15.95 -8.81 -5.75
CA TRP A 108 -16.11 -8.56 -4.33
C TRP A 108 -15.89 -7.07 -4.03
N ALA A 109 -16.80 -6.44 -3.30
CA ALA A 109 -16.66 -5.07 -2.86
C ALA A 109 -17.41 -4.86 -1.53
N ARG A 110 -17.21 -3.70 -0.93
CA ARG A 110 -17.89 -3.24 0.27
C ARG A 110 -18.61 -1.93 -0.05
N PHE A 111 -19.90 -1.84 0.29
CA PHE A 111 -20.65 -0.62 0.04
C PHE A 111 -21.44 -0.19 1.30
N PRO A 112 -21.44 1.11 1.65
CA PRO A 112 -22.16 1.65 2.78
C PRO A 112 -23.59 2.07 2.37
N PHE A 113 -24.54 1.15 2.52
CA PHE A 113 -25.96 1.44 2.24
C PHE A 113 -26.52 2.48 3.19
N ARG A 114 -27.30 3.43 2.68
CA ARG A 114 -28.00 4.39 3.51
C ARG A 114 -28.98 3.70 4.45
N MET A 115 -28.88 4.01 5.74
CA MET A 115 -29.79 3.50 6.78
C MET A 115 -29.95 4.53 7.88
N GLY A 116 -31.18 4.91 8.21
CA GLY A 116 -31.43 5.95 9.21
C GLY A 116 -30.58 7.21 8.99
N GLU A 117 -29.90 7.67 10.01
CA GLU A 117 -28.98 8.82 9.93
C GLU A 117 -27.57 8.46 9.48
N GLY A 118 -27.26 7.20 9.29
CA GLY A 118 -25.93 6.71 8.96
C GLY A 118 -25.90 5.72 7.80
N VAL A 119 -25.06 4.70 7.94
CA VAL A 119 -24.84 3.68 6.92
C VAL A 119 -24.83 2.28 7.52
N HIS A 120 -25.16 1.29 6.68
CA HIS A 120 -24.98 -0.13 6.94
C HIS A 120 -24.01 -0.72 5.92
N TRP A 121 -22.92 -1.34 6.41
CA TRP A 121 -21.93 -1.94 5.54
C TRP A 121 -22.37 -3.30 5.02
N VAL A 122 -22.25 -3.51 3.72
CA VAL A 122 -22.51 -4.79 3.05
C VAL A 122 -21.33 -5.15 2.16
N GLU A 123 -20.91 -6.41 2.22
CA GLU A 123 -19.81 -6.95 1.41
C GLU A 123 -20.31 -8.07 0.50
N GLY A 124 -19.81 -8.08 -0.75
CA GLY A 124 -20.13 -9.15 -1.68
C GLY A 124 -19.84 -8.79 -3.13
N PRO A 125 -20.13 -9.71 -4.09
CA PRO A 125 -20.23 -9.37 -5.48
C PRO A 125 -21.17 -8.20 -5.69
N SER A 126 -20.78 -7.23 -6.49
CA SER A 126 -21.54 -5.99 -6.62
C SER A 126 -21.64 -5.51 -8.06
N TRP A 127 -22.65 -4.71 -8.30
CA TRP A 127 -22.87 -4.03 -9.55
C TRP A 127 -23.35 -2.60 -9.27
N SER A 128 -22.85 -1.63 -10.03
CA SER A 128 -23.29 -0.24 -9.88
C SER A 128 -23.29 0.48 -11.21
N ALA A 129 -24.22 1.42 -11.37
CA ALA A 129 -24.30 2.32 -12.52
C ALA A 129 -25.11 3.56 -12.19
N ARG A 130 -24.89 4.62 -12.97
CA ARG A 130 -25.84 5.71 -13.12
C ARG A 130 -26.74 5.42 -14.32
N ILE A 131 -28.03 5.48 -14.13
CA ILE A 131 -29.07 5.17 -15.11
C ILE A 131 -29.67 6.48 -15.63
N VAL A 132 -29.79 6.62 -16.93
CA VAL A 132 -30.37 7.77 -17.62
C VAL A 132 -31.34 7.31 -18.70
N ALA A 133 -32.09 8.25 -19.31
CA ALA A 133 -32.85 7.93 -20.50
C ALA A 133 -31.90 7.50 -21.64
N ASP A 134 -32.27 6.44 -22.34
CA ASP A 134 -31.47 5.90 -23.46
C ASP A 134 -31.71 6.76 -24.71
N SER A 135 -30.79 7.68 -25.00
CA SER A 135 -30.84 8.57 -26.14
C SER A 135 -30.62 7.88 -27.49
N GLU A 136 -30.08 6.65 -27.49
CA GLU A 136 -29.86 5.88 -28.72
C GLU A 136 -31.09 5.04 -29.08
N ALA A 137 -31.59 4.25 -28.09
CA ALA A 137 -32.75 3.37 -28.33
C ALA A 137 -34.12 4.08 -28.19
N ALA A 138 -34.17 5.22 -27.48
CA ALA A 138 -35.39 6.00 -27.26
C ALA A 138 -35.10 7.50 -27.27
N PRO A 139 -34.80 8.11 -28.45
CA PRO A 139 -34.32 9.50 -28.56
C PRO A 139 -35.28 10.57 -27.99
N ASP A 140 -36.58 10.30 -28.01
CA ASP A 140 -37.62 11.21 -27.53
C ASP A 140 -38.01 11.00 -26.07
N LYS A 141 -37.38 10.02 -25.39
CA LYS A 141 -37.71 9.70 -24.01
C LYS A 141 -36.98 10.64 -23.04
N ALA A 142 -37.77 11.41 -22.28
CA ALA A 142 -37.24 12.15 -21.15
C ALA A 142 -37.06 11.20 -19.93
N PHE A 143 -36.06 11.50 -19.09
CA PHE A 143 -35.91 10.78 -17.82
C PHE A 143 -37.13 11.03 -16.91
N SER A 144 -37.67 9.98 -16.33
CA SER A 144 -38.76 10.06 -15.37
C SER A 144 -38.38 9.37 -14.06
N ALA A 145 -38.11 10.15 -13.03
CA ALA A 145 -37.82 9.67 -11.70
C ALA A 145 -38.88 8.71 -11.14
N LEU A 146 -40.16 9.09 -11.33
CA LEU A 146 -41.31 8.28 -10.86
C LEU A 146 -41.39 6.94 -11.60
N GLU A 147 -41.14 6.91 -12.90
CA GLU A 147 -41.16 5.66 -13.68
C GLU A 147 -40.05 4.70 -13.24
N VAL A 148 -38.84 5.20 -13.05
CA VAL A 148 -37.69 4.40 -12.57
C VAL A 148 -37.99 3.86 -11.18
N GLN A 149 -38.44 4.71 -10.23
CA GLN A 149 -38.76 4.30 -8.86
C GLN A 149 -39.84 3.22 -8.85
N ARG A 150 -40.95 3.39 -9.57
CA ARG A 150 -42.05 2.41 -9.60
C ARG A 150 -41.65 1.07 -10.23
N ASN A 151 -40.81 1.08 -11.26
CA ASN A 151 -40.34 -0.15 -11.87
C ASN A 151 -39.48 -0.97 -10.89
N PHE A 152 -38.55 -0.35 -10.18
CA PHE A 152 -37.73 -1.05 -9.18
C PHE A 152 -38.56 -1.45 -7.95
N ASP A 153 -39.45 -0.59 -7.42
CA ASP A 153 -40.40 -0.94 -6.37
C ASP A 153 -41.18 -2.20 -6.76
N GLY A 154 -41.77 -2.22 -7.97
CA GLY A 154 -42.59 -3.33 -8.46
C GLY A 154 -41.78 -4.62 -8.61
N VAL A 155 -40.65 -4.62 -9.30
CA VAL A 155 -39.90 -5.84 -9.58
C VAL A 155 -39.28 -6.43 -8.31
N ILE A 156 -38.72 -5.57 -7.42
CA ILE A 156 -38.07 -6.03 -6.18
C ILE A 156 -39.17 -6.60 -5.21
N THR A 157 -40.29 -5.91 -5.06
CA THR A 157 -41.37 -6.37 -4.21
C THR A 157 -41.97 -7.66 -4.73
N ALA A 158 -42.18 -7.79 -6.05
CA ALA A 158 -42.69 -9.02 -6.67
C ALA A 158 -41.72 -10.21 -6.44
N ALA A 159 -40.40 -9.94 -6.42
CA ALA A 159 -39.37 -10.92 -6.07
C ALA A 159 -39.32 -11.24 -4.54
N GLY A 160 -40.17 -10.65 -3.71
CA GLY A 160 -40.21 -10.86 -2.26
C GLY A 160 -39.29 -9.95 -1.45
N GLY A 161 -38.65 -8.96 -2.09
CA GLY A 161 -37.83 -7.94 -1.42
C GLY A 161 -38.68 -6.97 -0.58
N ARG A 162 -38.03 -6.33 0.37
CA ARG A 162 -38.64 -5.34 1.27
C ARG A 162 -37.85 -4.04 1.24
N LYS A 163 -38.59 -2.93 1.21
CA LYS A 163 -38.06 -1.60 1.46
C LYS A 163 -37.66 -1.51 2.93
N VAL A 164 -36.40 -1.20 3.22
CA VAL A 164 -35.85 -1.11 4.59
C VAL A 164 -35.42 0.31 4.95
N PHE A 165 -35.26 1.17 3.95
CA PHE A 165 -34.97 2.59 4.15
C PHE A 165 -35.60 3.42 3.01
N GLU A 166 -36.08 4.61 3.36
CA GLU A 166 -36.50 5.65 2.43
C GLU A 166 -36.11 7.00 3.03
N GLY A 167 -35.36 7.82 2.28
CA GLY A 167 -34.86 9.08 2.77
C GLY A 167 -33.97 9.80 1.73
N ALA A 168 -33.02 10.60 2.20
CA ALA A 168 -32.07 11.32 1.35
C ALA A 168 -30.79 10.53 1.10
N LEU A 169 -30.16 10.73 -0.04
CA LEU A 169 -28.86 10.14 -0.37
C LEU A 169 -27.77 10.55 0.63
N ARG A 170 -27.78 11.80 1.09
CA ARG A 170 -26.71 12.34 1.92
C ARG A 170 -25.35 12.17 1.22
N ARG A 171 -25.22 12.80 0.05
CA ARG A 171 -24.00 12.75 -0.77
C ARG A 171 -22.75 13.19 0.01
N ASP A 172 -22.91 14.07 0.99
CA ASP A 172 -21.86 14.48 1.92
C ASP A 172 -21.18 13.31 2.64
N ILE A 173 -21.91 12.24 2.94
CA ILE A 173 -21.36 11.00 3.52
C ILE A 173 -20.42 10.30 2.54
N TYR A 174 -20.84 10.12 1.28
CA TYR A 174 -20.04 9.40 0.27
C TYR A 174 -18.82 10.17 -0.22
N TYR A 175 -18.81 11.49 -0.03
CA TYR A 175 -17.68 12.36 -0.34
C TYR A 175 -16.88 12.76 0.92
N GLY A 176 -17.09 12.05 2.03
CA GLY A 176 -16.24 12.14 3.21
C GLY A 176 -14.84 11.61 2.93
N PRO A 177 -13.81 12.13 3.61
CA PRO A 177 -12.41 11.86 3.28
C PRO A 177 -12.01 10.38 3.36
N GLN A 178 -12.72 9.58 4.18
CA GLN A 178 -12.45 8.15 4.32
C GLN A 178 -13.17 7.32 3.27
N LEU A 179 -14.39 7.70 2.84
CA LEU A 179 -15.20 6.92 1.90
C LEU A 179 -14.83 7.12 0.45
N GLU A 180 -14.38 8.32 0.06
CA GLU A 180 -14.00 8.60 -1.33
C GLU A 180 -12.95 7.61 -1.85
N GLY A 181 -11.99 7.21 -1.01
CA GLY A 181 -10.98 6.20 -1.33
C GLY A 181 -11.52 4.77 -1.38
N GLU A 182 -12.50 4.42 -0.51
CA GLU A 182 -13.04 3.07 -0.43
C GLU A 182 -14.05 2.72 -1.51
N ILE A 183 -14.96 3.67 -1.82
CA ILE A 183 -16.01 3.47 -2.82
C ILE A 183 -15.61 3.92 -4.22
N GLY A 184 -14.36 4.40 -4.39
CA GLY A 184 -13.85 5.03 -5.61
C GLY A 184 -14.12 4.29 -6.92
N GLY A 185 -13.97 5.01 -8.03
CA GLY A 185 -14.21 4.48 -9.36
C GLY A 185 -15.70 4.26 -9.65
N GLY A 186 -16.15 3.02 -9.68
CA GLY A 186 -17.47 2.72 -10.17
C GLY A 186 -18.65 2.97 -9.22
N PHE A 187 -18.47 2.98 -7.91
CA PHE A 187 -19.57 3.34 -7.02
C PHE A 187 -19.87 4.85 -7.06
N ILE A 188 -18.85 5.66 -7.37
CA ILE A 188 -19.01 7.12 -7.46
C ILE A 188 -20.09 7.50 -8.47
N ASP A 189 -20.19 6.80 -9.61
CA ASP A 189 -21.21 7.06 -10.63
C ASP A 189 -22.61 6.85 -10.08
N ALA A 190 -22.81 5.84 -9.24
CA ALA A 190 -24.10 5.54 -8.63
C ALA A 190 -24.48 6.47 -7.46
N VAL A 191 -23.51 7.16 -6.83
CA VAL A 191 -23.78 8.13 -5.76
C VAL A 191 -23.54 9.58 -6.21
N ASN A 192 -23.19 9.81 -7.48
CA ASN A 192 -22.96 11.13 -8.07
C ASN A 192 -24.28 11.77 -8.53
N GLY A 193 -25.28 11.81 -7.66
CA GLY A 193 -26.54 12.48 -7.89
C GLY A 193 -26.64 13.85 -7.20
N GLU A 194 -27.86 14.38 -7.12
CA GLU A 194 -28.16 15.56 -6.29
C GLU A 194 -27.87 15.25 -4.82
N GLN A 195 -27.52 16.29 -4.04
CA GLN A 195 -27.09 16.16 -2.62
C GLN A 195 -28.05 15.30 -1.79
N ASP A 196 -29.33 15.56 -1.90
CA ASP A 196 -30.41 14.93 -1.13
C ASP A 196 -31.36 14.14 -2.00
N ALA A 197 -30.85 13.52 -3.09
CA ALA A 197 -31.65 12.70 -3.99
C ALA A 197 -32.48 11.68 -3.20
N PRO A 198 -33.81 11.57 -3.48
CA PRO A 198 -34.65 10.53 -2.90
C PRO A 198 -34.01 9.16 -3.05
N THR A 199 -33.76 8.51 -1.95
CA THR A 199 -33.03 7.23 -1.90
C THR A 199 -33.85 6.17 -1.19
N THR A 200 -33.93 5.01 -1.82
CA THR A 200 -34.58 3.84 -1.28
C THR A 200 -33.62 2.67 -1.18
N VAL A 201 -33.62 1.97 -0.05
CA VAL A 201 -32.85 0.73 0.11
C VAL A 201 -33.82 -0.43 0.26
N TYR A 202 -33.54 -1.48 -0.49
CA TYR A 202 -34.29 -2.74 -0.42
C TYR A 202 -33.41 -3.89 0.00
N VAL A 203 -33.96 -4.86 0.68
CA VAL A 203 -33.35 -6.13 1.03
C VAL A 203 -34.20 -7.27 0.53
N LEU A 204 -33.61 -8.21 -0.19
CA LEU A 204 -34.20 -9.45 -0.61
C LEU A 204 -33.41 -10.60 -0.02
N ARG A 205 -34.01 -11.31 0.95
CA ARG A 205 -33.33 -12.38 1.66
C ARG A 205 -33.68 -13.74 1.05
N GLN A 206 -32.64 -14.55 0.77
CA GLN A 206 -32.77 -15.95 0.37
C GLN A 206 -32.02 -16.86 1.35
N ALA A 207 -32.17 -18.17 1.20
CA ALA A 207 -31.57 -19.13 2.14
C ALA A 207 -30.03 -19.07 2.22
N ASN A 208 -29.40 -18.69 1.12
CA ASN A 208 -27.91 -18.71 0.95
C ASN A 208 -27.31 -17.36 0.62
N ARG A 209 -28.07 -16.29 0.52
CA ARG A 209 -27.64 -14.92 0.21
C ARG A 209 -28.62 -13.87 0.67
N THR A 210 -28.19 -12.65 0.74
CA THR A 210 -29.04 -11.47 0.91
C THR A 210 -28.68 -10.46 -0.17
N VAL A 211 -29.65 -10.07 -0.99
CA VAL A 211 -29.44 -9.05 -2.02
C VAL A 211 -29.84 -7.69 -1.47
N TRP A 212 -28.91 -6.74 -1.52
CA TRP A 212 -29.11 -5.36 -1.14
C TRP A 212 -29.17 -4.48 -2.38
N VAL A 213 -30.12 -3.58 -2.44
CA VAL A 213 -30.31 -2.65 -3.56
C VAL A 213 -30.47 -1.25 -3.01
N GLN A 214 -29.64 -0.30 -3.45
CA GLN A 214 -29.84 1.12 -3.22
C GLN A 214 -30.16 1.81 -4.53
N LEU A 215 -31.27 2.51 -4.57
CA LEU A 215 -31.70 3.33 -5.68
C LEU A 215 -31.81 4.78 -5.22
N ALA A 216 -30.97 5.66 -5.74
CA ALA A 216 -31.01 7.10 -5.51
C ALA A 216 -31.47 7.80 -6.80
N VAL A 217 -32.61 8.48 -6.78
CA VAL A 217 -33.23 9.03 -7.97
C VAL A 217 -33.25 10.56 -7.90
N ASP A 218 -32.65 11.21 -8.88
CA ASP A 218 -32.68 12.68 -9.00
C ASP A 218 -33.45 13.14 -10.24
N SER A 219 -33.36 14.43 -10.59
CA SER A 219 -34.09 15.02 -11.70
C SER A 219 -33.63 14.52 -13.08
N ASN A 220 -32.40 14.01 -13.22
CA ASN A 220 -31.76 13.69 -14.49
C ASN A 220 -31.26 12.25 -14.61
N GLY A 221 -31.33 11.47 -13.54
CA GLY A 221 -30.85 10.11 -13.54
C GLY A 221 -31.13 9.38 -12.23
N ALA A 222 -30.69 8.13 -12.16
CA ALA A 222 -30.76 7.33 -10.95
C ALA A 222 -29.46 6.59 -10.73
N GLY A 223 -28.95 6.64 -9.51
CA GLY A 223 -27.87 5.79 -9.07
C GLY A 223 -28.39 4.46 -8.58
N LEU A 224 -27.88 3.37 -9.12
CA LEU A 224 -28.24 2.00 -8.71
C LEU A 224 -26.99 1.28 -8.23
N VAL A 225 -27.08 0.74 -7.00
CA VAL A 225 -26.07 -0.16 -6.42
C VAL A 225 -26.77 -1.45 -6.02
N VAL A 226 -26.23 -2.58 -6.44
CA VAL A 226 -26.67 -3.91 -6.05
C VAL A 226 -25.49 -4.67 -5.45
N VAL A 227 -25.66 -5.24 -4.26
CA VAL A 227 -24.65 -6.10 -3.62
C VAL A 227 -25.31 -7.42 -3.24
N ASP A 228 -24.66 -8.51 -3.62
CA ASP A 228 -25.03 -9.89 -3.27
C ASP A 228 -24.23 -10.30 -2.02
N GLU A 229 -24.81 -10.10 -0.86
CA GLU A 229 -24.17 -10.43 0.42
C GLU A 229 -24.10 -11.96 0.58
N VAL A 230 -22.92 -12.49 0.41
CA VAL A 230 -22.56 -13.91 0.58
C VAL A 230 -21.28 -14.01 1.41
N PRO A 231 -20.97 -15.17 2.02
CA PRO A 231 -19.69 -15.35 2.70
C PRO A 231 -18.50 -15.15 1.76
N PHE A 232 -17.48 -14.38 2.21
CA PHE A 232 -16.26 -14.20 1.44
C PHE A 232 -15.53 -15.51 1.20
N LYS A 233 -15.11 -15.75 -0.03
CA LYS A 233 -14.27 -16.87 -0.41
C LYS A 233 -12.97 -16.36 -0.99
N ALA A 234 -11.88 -16.56 -0.26
CA ALA A 234 -10.55 -16.19 -0.73
C ALA A 234 -10.19 -16.99 -1.98
N THR A 235 -9.58 -16.28 -2.94
CA THR A 235 -9.07 -16.83 -4.20
C THR A 235 -7.54 -16.82 -4.26
N ALA A 236 -6.90 -16.06 -3.37
CA ALA A 236 -5.45 -16.09 -3.16
C ALA A 236 -5.10 -17.09 -2.05
N GLN A 237 -3.90 -17.65 -2.12
CA GLN A 237 -3.42 -18.69 -1.21
C GLN A 237 -2.04 -18.38 -0.69
N TRP A 238 -1.79 -18.75 0.56
CA TRP A 238 -0.44 -18.84 1.11
C TRP A 238 0.27 -20.08 0.56
N SER A 239 1.57 -19.98 0.33
CA SER A 239 2.46 -21.07 -0.07
C SER A 239 3.64 -21.15 0.89
N ASP A 240 4.10 -22.35 1.23
CA ASP A 240 5.33 -22.54 2.00
C ASP A 240 6.59 -22.17 1.22
N SER A 241 6.46 -22.05 -0.11
CA SER A 241 7.54 -21.62 -1.00
C SER A 241 7.50 -20.09 -1.20
N PHE A 242 8.67 -19.45 -1.11
CA PHE A 242 8.83 -18.04 -1.43
C PHE A 242 8.37 -17.75 -2.88
N PRO A 243 7.58 -16.67 -3.13
CA PRO A 243 7.32 -15.52 -2.27
C PRO A 243 6.11 -15.64 -1.33
N HIS A 244 5.59 -16.81 -1.08
CA HIS A 244 4.51 -17.14 -0.15
C HIS A 244 3.12 -16.68 -0.57
N LEU A 245 2.97 -15.55 -1.23
CA LEU A 245 1.69 -14.95 -1.61
C LEU A 245 1.40 -15.19 -3.09
N SER A 246 0.19 -15.65 -3.42
CA SER A 246 -0.35 -15.61 -4.77
C SER A 246 -1.19 -14.34 -4.99
N LEU A 247 -1.36 -13.93 -6.24
CA LEU A 247 -2.35 -12.90 -6.57
C LEU A 247 -3.76 -13.47 -6.45
N PRO A 248 -4.77 -12.64 -6.12
CA PRO A 248 -6.17 -13.05 -6.23
C PRO A 248 -6.52 -13.43 -7.68
N ALA A 249 -7.41 -14.41 -7.85
CA ALA A 249 -7.78 -14.89 -9.17
C ALA A 249 -8.37 -13.77 -10.05
N GLY A 250 -7.92 -13.68 -11.27
CA GLY A 250 -8.35 -12.67 -12.26
C GLY A 250 -7.63 -11.33 -12.18
N TYR A 251 -6.65 -11.18 -11.28
CA TYR A 251 -5.74 -10.03 -11.28
C TYR A 251 -4.44 -10.38 -12.00
N GLY A 252 -3.78 -9.38 -12.58
CA GLY A 252 -2.57 -9.56 -13.37
C GLY A 252 -1.46 -8.57 -13.03
N ASP A 253 -0.22 -8.99 -13.24
CA ASP A 253 0.95 -8.13 -13.06
C ASP A 253 0.90 -6.95 -14.03
N ARG A 254 0.99 -5.73 -13.51
CA ARG A 254 1.19 -4.50 -14.32
C ARG A 254 2.64 -4.40 -14.81
N ASN A 255 3.56 -4.83 -13.98
CA ASN A 255 4.98 -4.85 -14.25
C ASN A 255 5.53 -6.21 -13.86
N LYS A 256 6.56 -6.67 -14.57
CA LYS A 256 7.22 -7.93 -14.25
C LYS A 256 7.64 -7.94 -12.78
N ALA A 257 7.18 -8.94 -12.04
CA ALA A 257 7.57 -9.15 -10.66
C ALA A 257 9.10 -9.25 -10.51
N LYS A 258 9.64 -8.71 -9.42
CA LYS A 258 11.08 -8.68 -9.15
C LYS A 258 11.38 -9.50 -7.90
N GLN A 259 12.25 -10.47 -8.03
CA GLN A 259 12.77 -11.26 -6.91
C GLN A 259 14.28 -11.05 -6.77
N ARG A 260 14.76 -10.97 -5.52
CA ARG A 260 16.17 -10.90 -5.17
C ARG A 260 16.50 -11.93 -4.11
N ASP A 261 17.62 -12.60 -4.26
CA ASP A 261 18.04 -13.65 -3.30
C ASP A 261 18.55 -13.07 -1.98
N PHE A 262 19.01 -11.82 -2.01
CA PHE A 262 19.38 -11.03 -0.84
C PHE A 262 19.24 -9.54 -1.14
N ASP A 263 18.44 -8.85 -0.34
CA ASP A 263 18.25 -7.40 -0.36
C ASP A 263 17.72 -6.96 1.01
N ALA A 264 17.47 -5.67 1.18
CA ALA A 264 16.85 -5.12 2.36
C ALA A 264 15.61 -4.30 1.99
N PHE A 265 14.53 -4.44 2.77
CA PHE A 265 13.35 -3.59 2.63
C PHE A 265 12.92 -3.04 3.99
N PRO A 266 12.62 -1.72 4.09
CA PRO A 266 12.14 -1.08 5.31
C PRO A 266 10.62 -1.23 5.42
N PHE A 267 10.14 -1.97 6.40
CA PHE A 267 8.73 -2.13 6.73
C PHE A 267 8.30 -1.12 7.79
N TRP A 268 7.28 -0.32 7.51
CA TRP A 268 6.76 0.64 8.46
C TRP A 268 5.95 -0.05 9.56
N THR A 269 6.25 0.24 10.83
CA THR A 269 5.62 -0.39 12.00
C THR A 269 4.60 0.51 12.72
N GLY A 270 4.40 1.74 12.19
CA GLY A 270 3.53 2.75 12.79
C GLY A 270 4.31 3.89 13.44
N ASP A 271 5.53 3.66 13.87
CA ASP A 271 6.41 4.63 14.52
C ASP A 271 7.84 4.66 13.93
N HIS A 272 8.32 3.55 13.38
CA HIS A 272 9.65 3.45 12.76
C HIS A 272 9.66 2.45 11.59
N PHE A 273 10.78 2.39 10.87
CA PHE A 273 11.02 1.36 9.86
C PHE A 273 11.83 0.20 10.43
N GLU A 274 11.26 -1.00 10.41
CA GLU A 274 11.99 -2.24 10.63
C GLU A 274 12.70 -2.66 9.35
N GLN A 275 14.04 -2.72 9.38
CA GLN A 275 14.85 -3.20 8.26
C GLN A 275 14.88 -4.72 8.23
N VAL A 276 14.36 -5.30 7.17
CA VAL A 276 14.36 -6.75 6.99
C VAL A 276 15.29 -7.12 5.85
N GLU A 277 16.38 -7.79 6.18
CA GLU A 277 17.36 -8.31 5.23
C GLU A 277 17.07 -9.77 4.92
N GLY A 278 17.15 -10.13 3.63
CA GLY A 278 16.95 -11.49 3.18
C GLY A 278 16.46 -11.57 1.74
N ARG A 279 15.70 -12.61 1.42
CA ARG A 279 15.07 -12.74 0.11
C ARG A 279 13.95 -11.74 0.00
N THR A 280 13.86 -11.03 -1.12
CA THR A 280 12.78 -10.08 -1.37
C THR A 280 12.05 -10.37 -2.66
N PHE A 281 10.75 -10.10 -2.67
CA PHE A 281 9.89 -10.17 -3.84
C PHE A 281 9.02 -8.92 -3.88
N ALA A 282 8.82 -8.36 -5.07
CA ALA A 282 7.98 -7.18 -5.26
C ALA A 282 7.15 -7.35 -6.53
N VAL A 283 5.86 -7.09 -6.43
CA VAL A 283 4.91 -7.14 -7.54
C VAL A 283 3.93 -5.97 -7.45
N ASP A 284 3.56 -5.44 -8.59
CA ASP A 284 2.53 -4.41 -8.79
C ASP A 284 1.49 -4.99 -9.74
N PHE A 285 0.22 -4.96 -9.35
CA PHE A 285 -0.85 -5.62 -10.08
C PHE A 285 -2.15 -4.81 -10.05
N ASP A 286 -2.98 -5.05 -11.04
CA ASP A 286 -4.29 -4.42 -11.18
C ASP A 286 -5.31 -5.39 -11.77
N LYS A 287 -6.34 -4.83 -12.43
CA LYS A 287 -7.31 -5.63 -13.16
C LYS A 287 -6.61 -6.51 -14.21
N GLY A 288 -6.95 -7.78 -14.22
CA GLY A 288 -6.60 -8.68 -15.31
C GLY A 288 -7.83 -8.89 -16.19
N GLU A 289 -8.50 -10.01 -16.00
CA GLU A 289 -9.71 -10.38 -16.75
C GLU A 289 -11.00 -9.76 -16.19
N ARG A 290 -10.95 -9.09 -15.04
CA ARG A 290 -12.11 -8.51 -14.34
C ARG A 290 -11.77 -7.18 -13.67
N GLU A 291 -12.79 -6.40 -13.30
CA GLU A 291 -12.60 -5.13 -12.61
C GLU A 291 -11.87 -5.29 -11.27
N TYR A 292 -10.96 -4.35 -11.00
CA TYR A 292 -10.18 -4.33 -9.77
C TYR A 292 -11.06 -3.91 -8.57
N SER A 293 -10.85 -4.56 -7.43
CA SER A 293 -11.42 -4.18 -6.14
C SER A 293 -10.35 -4.19 -5.05
N MET A 294 -10.03 -3.01 -4.53
CA MET A 294 -9.12 -2.85 -3.40
C MET A 294 -9.58 -3.66 -2.19
N HIS A 295 -10.89 -3.68 -1.92
CA HIS A 295 -11.46 -4.42 -0.81
C HIS A 295 -11.27 -5.95 -0.97
N GLU A 296 -11.45 -6.48 -2.18
CA GLU A 296 -11.18 -7.89 -2.45
C GLU A 296 -9.72 -8.26 -2.25
N VAL A 297 -8.79 -7.40 -2.70
CA VAL A 297 -7.35 -7.60 -2.49
C VAL A 297 -7.03 -7.63 -0.99
N ARG A 298 -7.58 -6.70 -0.22
CA ARG A 298 -7.44 -6.66 1.25
C ARG A 298 -7.95 -7.94 1.90
N ARG A 299 -9.16 -8.38 1.56
CA ARG A 299 -9.75 -9.62 2.13
C ARG A 299 -8.95 -10.87 1.78
N ASN A 300 -8.40 -10.96 0.55
CA ASN A 300 -7.51 -12.06 0.17
C ASN A 300 -6.21 -12.04 0.96
N LEU A 301 -5.60 -10.86 1.15
CA LEU A 301 -4.39 -10.72 1.98
C LEU A 301 -4.65 -11.14 3.43
N GLU A 302 -5.75 -10.67 4.03
CA GLU A 302 -6.16 -11.06 5.38
C GLU A 302 -6.34 -12.58 5.50
N ALA A 303 -7.01 -13.19 4.51
CA ALA A 303 -7.23 -14.63 4.49
C ALA A 303 -5.91 -15.43 4.35
N MET A 304 -4.95 -14.96 3.55
CA MET A 304 -3.62 -15.57 3.46
C MET A 304 -2.83 -15.44 4.77
N MET A 305 -2.84 -14.26 5.36
CA MET A 305 -2.13 -14.02 6.62
C MET A 305 -2.74 -14.80 7.79
N ALA A 306 -4.06 -14.99 7.81
CA ALA A 306 -4.74 -15.82 8.81
C ALA A 306 -4.29 -17.29 8.78
N GLN A 307 -3.93 -17.84 7.61
CA GLN A 307 -3.45 -19.23 7.48
C GLN A 307 -2.16 -19.50 8.24
N VAL A 308 -1.36 -18.45 8.47
CA VAL A 308 -0.05 -18.53 9.13
C VAL A 308 0.01 -17.75 10.46
N ASN A 309 -1.15 -17.39 11.00
CA ASN A 309 -1.27 -16.56 12.19
C ASN A 309 -0.47 -15.25 12.09
N GLY A 310 -0.48 -14.65 10.90
CA GLY A 310 0.22 -13.39 10.61
C GLY A 310 -0.33 -12.25 11.46
N ILE A 311 0.56 -11.48 12.04
CA ILE A 311 0.26 -10.33 12.89
C ILE A 311 0.20 -9.09 12.01
N LYS A 312 -0.91 -8.36 12.03
CA LYS A 312 -0.99 -7.03 11.41
C LYS A 312 -0.18 -6.06 12.25
N VAL A 313 0.90 -5.54 11.70
CA VAL A 313 1.84 -4.62 12.37
C VAL A 313 1.41 -3.18 12.19
N PHE A 314 0.92 -2.86 10.98
CA PHE A 314 0.47 -1.51 10.63
C PHE A 314 -0.66 -1.57 9.61
N GLU A 315 -1.57 -0.60 9.70
CA GLU A 315 -2.56 -0.28 8.68
C GLU A 315 -2.83 1.22 8.65
N GLY A 316 -2.85 1.82 7.47
CA GLY A 316 -3.09 3.23 7.25
C GLY A 316 -2.09 3.87 6.29
N ARG A 317 -2.02 5.20 6.31
CA ARG A 317 -1.08 5.95 5.48
C ARG A 317 0.24 6.16 6.21
N ILE A 318 1.35 5.84 5.55
CA ILE A 318 2.69 6.10 6.08
C ILE A 318 2.91 7.62 6.09
N PRO A 319 3.35 8.24 7.20
CA PRO A 319 3.62 9.67 7.25
C PRO A 319 4.61 10.09 6.16
N ARG A 320 4.35 11.24 5.53
CA ARG A 320 5.16 11.74 4.42
C ARG A 320 6.64 11.88 4.79
N GLU A 321 6.91 12.44 5.94
CA GLU A 321 8.28 12.63 6.43
C GLU A 321 9.02 11.31 6.60
N ALA A 322 8.32 10.28 7.10
CA ALA A 322 8.89 8.94 7.22
C ALA A 322 9.20 8.35 5.84
N ALA A 323 8.26 8.41 4.89
CA ALA A 323 8.45 7.90 3.53
C ALA A 323 9.59 8.63 2.78
N GLU A 324 9.72 9.94 2.93
CA GLU A 324 10.80 10.76 2.35
C GLU A 324 12.18 10.40 2.94
N GLY A 325 12.22 9.90 4.18
CA GLY A 325 13.43 9.41 4.86
C GLY A 325 13.98 8.09 4.31
N VAL A 326 13.19 7.33 3.54
CA VAL A 326 13.68 6.08 2.91
C VAL A 326 14.71 6.42 1.84
N PRO A 327 15.88 5.73 1.80
CA PRO A 327 16.93 6.00 0.82
C PRO A 327 16.43 5.92 -0.63
N LYS A 328 16.80 6.86 -1.48
CA LYS A 328 16.37 6.92 -2.89
C LYS A 328 16.59 5.63 -3.70
N PRO A 329 17.73 4.90 -3.54
CA PRO A 329 17.89 3.61 -4.21
C PRO A 329 16.82 2.59 -3.84
N VAL A 330 16.41 2.53 -2.57
CA VAL A 330 15.34 1.63 -2.09
C VAL A 330 13.99 2.08 -2.64
N GLN A 331 13.68 3.39 -2.57
CA GLN A 331 12.47 3.94 -3.17
C GLN A 331 12.36 3.56 -4.66
N SER A 332 13.46 3.68 -5.43
CA SER A 332 13.49 3.35 -6.86
C SER A 332 13.38 1.85 -7.12
N ALA A 333 14.03 1.03 -6.29
CA ALA A 333 14.04 -0.42 -6.43
C ALA A 333 12.64 -1.04 -6.27
N TYR A 334 11.81 -0.46 -5.40
CA TYR A 334 10.48 -0.94 -5.01
C TYR A 334 9.35 0.04 -5.36
N SER A 335 9.60 1.04 -6.23
CA SER A 335 8.69 2.16 -6.51
C SER A 335 7.27 1.75 -6.85
N ASN A 336 7.09 0.74 -7.69
CA ASN A 336 5.76 0.32 -8.16
C ASN A 336 5.00 -0.48 -7.08
N ALA A 337 5.72 -1.32 -6.32
CA ALA A 337 5.09 -2.19 -5.32
C ALA A 337 4.83 -1.49 -3.99
N ALA A 338 5.74 -0.63 -3.52
CA ALA A 338 5.64 0.03 -2.22
C ALA A 338 5.19 1.49 -2.31
N SER A 339 5.53 2.19 -3.40
CA SER A 339 5.18 3.61 -3.65
C SER A 339 5.55 4.59 -2.53
N TYR A 340 6.67 4.38 -1.85
CA TYR A 340 7.13 5.27 -0.78
C TYR A 340 7.41 6.71 -1.24
N ASN A 341 7.62 6.91 -2.52
CA ASN A 341 7.80 8.24 -3.13
C ASN A 341 6.48 9.00 -3.36
N TRP A 342 5.32 8.34 -3.27
CA TRP A 342 4.02 8.96 -3.51
C TRP A 342 3.18 9.14 -2.25
N ASN A 343 3.45 8.40 -1.19
CA ASN A 343 2.89 8.44 0.19
C ASN A 343 1.37 8.75 0.33
N ASN A 344 0.59 8.57 -0.73
CA ASN A 344 -0.83 8.91 -0.75
C ASN A 344 -1.74 7.68 -0.62
N TYR A 345 -1.15 6.49 -0.50
CA TYR A 345 -1.89 5.24 -0.52
C TYR A 345 -1.92 4.55 0.83
N ASP A 346 -3.01 3.87 1.08
CA ASP A 346 -3.12 3.02 2.26
C ASP A 346 -2.15 1.85 2.14
N SER A 347 -1.53 1.53 3.25
CA SER A 347 -0.58 0.43 3.37
C SER A 347 -0.97 -0.48 4.51
N VAL A 348 -0.81 -1.77 4.30
CA VAL A 348 -0.97 -2.77 5.36
C VAL A 348 0.33 -3.53 5.48
N VAL A 349 0.85 -3.66 6.71
CA VAL A 349 2.07 -4.41 6.99
C VAL A 349 1.74 -5.59 7.90
N TYR A 350 2.19 -6.76 7.49
CA TYR A 350 2.08 -7.98 8.27
C TYR A 350 3.45 -8.57 8.57
N ARG A 351 3.54 -9.28 9.69
CA ARG A 351 4.64 -10.18 10.05
C ARG A 351 4.08 -11.57 10.35
N ALA A 352 4.73 -12.60 9.82
CA ALA A 352 4.47 -13.99 10.16
C ALA A 352 5.76 -14.66 10.65
N ASP A 353 5.70 -15.24 11.82
CA ASP A 353 6.77 -16.06 12.40
C ASP A 353 6.38 -17.53 12.17
N LEU A 354 7.03 -18.19 11.20
CA LEU A 354 6.67 -19.53 10.76
C LEU A 354 7.21 -20.61 11.72
N ALA A 355 6.55 -21.76 11.76
CA ALA A 355 6.90 -22.86 12.66
C ALA A 355 8.33 -23.41 12.46
N ASP A 356 8.91 -23.25 11.27
CA ASP A 356 10.28 -23.63 10.93
C ASP A 356 11.34 -22.58 11.29
N GLY A 357 10.93 -21.49 11.95
CA GLY A 357 11.78 -20.40 12.39
C GLY A 357 12.02 -19.30 11.34
N ARG A 358 11.46 -19.42 10.13
CA ARG A 358 11.49 -18.32 9.15
C ARG A 358 10.57 -17.19 9.61
N GLN A 359 10.99 -15.97 9.35
CA GLN A 359 10.19 -14.77 9.57
C GLN A 359 9.91 -14.11 8.22
N VAL A 360 8.63 -13.92 7.92
CA VAL A 360 8.15 -13.32 6.67
C VAL A 360 7.46 -12.00 7.00
N TRP A 361 7.83 -10.96 6.26
CA TRP A 361 7.21 -9.65 6.30
C TRP A 361 6.53 -9.35 4.97
N VAL A 362 5.37 -8.74 5.05
CA VAL A 362 4.57 -8.34 3.89
C VAL A 362 4.18 -6.88 4.03
N HIS A 363 4.49 -6.08 3.03
CA HIS A 363 3.95 -4.74 2.84
C HIS A 363 3.01 -4.77 1.65
N ALA A 364 1.77 -4.40 1.85
CA ALA A 364 0.79 -4.24 0.80
C ALA A 364 0.44 -2.75 0.64
N ARG A 365 0.68 -2.21 -0.55
CA ARG A 365 0.15 -0.93 -0.98
C ARG A 365 -1.23 -1.15 -1.59
N LEU A 366 -2.21 -0.41 -1.10
CA LEU A 366 -3.59 -0.50 -1.56
C LEU A 366 -4.05 0.84 -2.12
N GLU A 367 -4.52 0.86 -3.36
CA GLU A 367 -5.12 2.02 -4.00
C GLU A 367 -6.34 1.61 -4.83
N TYR A 368 -7.13 2.57 -5.28
CA TYR A 368 -8.41 2.31 -5.93
C TYR A 368 -8.31 1.68 -7.34
N LEU A 369 -7.14 1.71 -8.00
CA LEU A 369 -6.91 1.14 -9.34
C LEU A 369 -5.91 -0.01 -9.36
N SER A 370 -5.09 -0.16 -8.34
CA SER A 370 -4.03 -1.17 -8.30
C SER A 370 -3.59 -1.48 -6.89
N ALA A 371 -2.85 -2.57 -6.73
CA ALA A 371 -2.16 -2.89 -5.49
C ALA A 371 -0.71 -3.29 -5.77
N GLY A 372 0.11 -3.25 -4.74
CA GLY A 372 1.46 -3.77 -4.83
C GLY A 372 1.84 -4.50 -3.54
N TRP A 373 2.60 -5.58 -3.68
CA TRP A 373 3.13 -6.33 -2.54
C TRP A 373 4.63 -6.35 -2.54
N VAL A 374 5.23 -6.11 -1.40
CA VAL A 374 6.63 -6.42 -1.12
C VAL A 374 6.66 -7.48 -0.03
N VAL A 375 7.29 -8.60 -0.33
CA VAL A 375 7.49 -9.70 0.61
C VAL A 375 8.98 -9.81 0.91
N ALA A 376 9.35 -9.90 2.19
CA ALA A 376 10.71 -10.20 2.60
C ALA A 376 10.72 -11.42 3.54
N GLU A 377 11.55 -12.40 3.22
CA GLU A 377 11.85 -13.52 4.12
C GLU A 377 13.21 -13.28 4.75
N ARG A 378 13.26 -13.10 6.06
CA ARG A 378 14.49 -12.79 6.80
C ARG A 378 15.50 -13.92 6.64
N LYS A 379 16.69 -13.59 6.19
CA LYS A 379 17.77 -14.53 5.94
C LYS A 379 19.13 -13.88 6.20
N GLY A 380 20.02 -14.60 6.88
CA GLY A 380 21.38 -14.12 7.07
C GLY A 380 22.15 -14.02 5.74
N PHE A 381 23.00 -13.00 5.63
CA PHE A 381 23.87 -12.83 4.48
C PHE A 381 24.86 -14.00 4.38
N ALA A 382 24.96 -14.59 3.19
CA ALA A 382 26.00 -15.57 2.87
C ALA A 382 26.94 -14.98 1.84
N GLN A 383 28.19 -14.73 2.26
CA GLN A 383 29.22 -14.27 1.34
C GLN A 383 29.55 -15.37 0.32
N THR A 384 29.32 -15.08 -0.95
CA THR A 384 29.65 -15.98 -2.06
C THR A 384 30.88 -15.52 -2.85
N ALA A 385 31.26 -14.24 -2.74
CA ALA A 385 32.49 -13.75 -3.31
C ALA A 385 33.69 -14.24 -2.48
N ALA A 386 34.67 -14.78 -3.16
CA ALA A 386 35.91 -15.26 -2.55
C ALA A 386 37.11 -14.73 -3.30
N LEU A 387 38.28 -14.72 -2.64
CA LEU A 387 39.54 -14.45 -3.33
C LEU A 387 39.79 -15.48 -4.41
N LEU A 388 40.41 -15.08 -5.52
CA LEU A 388 40.78 -16.00 -6.59
C LEU A 388 41.79 -17.03 -6.05
N PRO A 389 41.43 -18.32 -6.10
CA PRO A 389 42.35 -19.39 -5.67
C PRO A 389 43.54 -19.50 -6.62
N ALA A 390 44.64 -20.15 -6.16
CA ALA A 390 45.88 -20.28 -6.91
C ALA A 390 45.69 -20.82 -8.34
N ASP A 391 44.78 -21.82 -8.52
CA ASP A 391 44.45 -22.40 -9.83
C ASP A 391 43.78 -21.39 -10.77
N ALA A 392 42.91 -20.54 -10.25
CA ALA A 392 42.22 -19.50 -11.03
C ALA A 392 43.23 -18.36 -11.40
N LEU A 393 44.13 -18.01 -10.47
CA LEU A 393 45.24 -17.10 -10.78
C LEU A 393 46.12 -17.65 -11.89
N LYS A 394 46.52 -18.95 -11.81
CA LYS A 394 47.30 -19.62 -12.84
C LYS A 394 46.61 -19.60 -14.19
N LYS A 395 45.32 -19.99 -14.24
CA LYS A 395 44.54 -20.00 -15.47
C LYS A 395 44.50 -18.64 -16.13
N LYS A 396 44.30 -17.55 -15.37
CA LYS A 396 44.33 -16.18 -15.88
C LYS A 396 45.70 -15.72 -16.34
N LEU A 397 46.77 -16.09 -15.61
CA LEU A 397 48.14 -15.80 -16.05
C LEU A 397 48.52 -16.55 -17.33
N ASP A 398 48.02 -17.77 -17.52
CA ASP A 398 48.29 -18.53 -18.71
C ASP A 398 47.47 -18.03 -19.92
N SER A 399 46.25 -17.53 -19.74
CA SER A 399 45.41 -17.00 -20.83
C SER A 399 45.74 -15.54 -21.17
N ASP A 400 45.85 -14.70 -20.15
CA ASP A 400 45.90 -13.22 -20.34
C ASP A 400 47.29 -12.64 -20.11
N GLY A 401 48.24 -13.45 -19.64
CA GLY A 401 49.60 -13.05 -19.26
C GLY A 401 49.66 -12.21 -17.99
N ARG A 402 48.51 -11.80 -17.46
CA ARG A 402 48.42 -10.94 -16.25
C ARG A 402 47.12 -11.22 -15.46
N VAL A 403 47.16 -10.87 -14.18
CA VAL A 403 45.95 -10.89 -13.31
C VAL A 403 46.12 -9.86 -12.22
N ALA A 404 45.07 -9.05 -12.00
CA ALA A 404 44.98 -8.13 -10.87
C ALA A 404 44.68 -8.93 -9.58
N ILE A 405 45.37 -8.56 -8.51
CA ILE A 405 45.12 -9.10 -7.16
C ILE A 405 44.78 -7.96 -6.20
N GLN A 406 43.98 -8.29 -5.18
CA GLN A 406 43.59 -7.34 -4.17
C GLN A 406 44.59 -7.34 -3.02
N VAL A 407 45.39 -6.27 -2.93
CA VAL A 407 46.31 -6.05 -1.81
C VAL A 407 45.99 -4.70 -1.20
N ASN A 408 45.59 -4.69 0.06
CA ASN A 408 45.29 -3.48 0.81
C ASN A 408 46.53 -2.96 1.52
N PHE A 409 46.79 -1.66 1.37
CA PHE A 409 47.89 -0.98 2.02
C PHE A 409 47.37 0.11 2.97
N ALA A 410 48.14 0.47 3.96
CA ALA A 410 47.85 1.65 4.76
C ALA A 410 47.81 2.90 3.89
N THR A 411 47.00 3.88 4.25
CA THR A 411 46.82 5.11 3.47
C THR A 411 48.18 5.81 3.21
N ASP A 412 48.46 6.08 1.94
CA ASP A 412 49.68 6.68 1.46
C ASP A 412 50.99 5.98 1.91
N LYS A 413 50.90 4.64 2.14
CA LYS A 413 52.02 3.80 2.58
C LYS A 413 52.14 2.54 1.74
N ALA A 414 53.29 1.87 1.81
CA ALA A 414 53.56 0.57 1.22
C ALA A 414 53.39 -0.58 2.23
N GLN A 415 52.93 -0.28 3.47
CA GLN A 415 52.68 -1.28 4.49
C GLN A 415 51.43 -2.10 4.11
N ILE A 416 51.58 -3.42 3.91
CA ILE A 416 50.51 -4.36 3.63
C ILE A 416 49.68 -4.53 4.89
N LEU A 417 48.34 -4.44 4.75
CA LEU A 417 47.43 -4.66 5.85
C LEU A 417 47.11 -6.17 6.04
N PRO A 418 46.85 -6.62 7.27
CA PRO A 418 46.57 -8.04 7.59
C PRO A 418 45.47 -8.68 6.70
N ALA A 419 44.47 -7.91 6.28
CA ALA A 419 43.41 -8.38 5.38
C ALA A 419 43.94 -8.91 4.03
N SER A 420 45.15 -8.59 3.62
CA SER A 420 45.74 -9.06 2.37
C SER A 420 46.50 -10.39 2.51
N GLU A 421 46.73 -10.89 3.73
CA GLU A 421 47.45 -12.14 3.98
C GLU A 421 46.85 -13.35 3.25
N LEU A 422 45.52 -13.43 3.20
CA LEU A 422 44.82 -14.52 2.51
C LEU A 422 45.07 -14.47 0.99
N GLN A 423 45.10 -13.30 0.37
CA GLN A 423 45.39 -13.13 -1.06
C GLN A 423 46.84 -13.47 -1.37
N LEU A 424 47.77 -13.03 -0.51
CA LEU A 424 49.19 -13.34 -0.65
C LEU A 424 49.46 -14.85 -0.46
N ALA A 425 48.68 -15.54 0.37
CA ALA A 425 48.78 -16.99 0.48
C ALA A 425 48.37 -17.71 -0.80
N GLN A 426 47.41 -17.21 -1.56
CA GLN A 426 47.06 -17.77 -2.88
C GLN A 426 48.16 -17.55 -3.91
N VAL A 427 48.81 -16.40 -3.89
CA VAL A 427 49.97 -16.11 -4.78
C VAL A 427 51.17 -16.98 -4.39
N LEU A 428 51.40 -17.18 -3.09
CA LEU A 428 52.42 -18.08 -2.59
C LEU A 428 52.19 -19.51 -3.05
N GLN A 429 50.99 -20.03 -2.90
CA GLN A 429 50.60 -21.37 -3.35
C GLN A 429 50.75 -21.55 -4.86
N LEU A 430 50.37 -20.52 -5.66
CA LEU A 430 50.61 -20.49 -7.09
C LEU A 430 52.08 -20.66 -7.44
N LEU A 431 52.95 -19.88 -6.80
CA LEU A 431 54.42 -19.89 -7.07
C LEU A 431 55.10 -21.17 -6.57
N GLN A 432 54.58 -21.77 -5.48
CA GLN A 432 55.04 -23.07 -4.98
C GLN A 432 54.62 -24.22 -5.89
N GLY A 433 53.41 -24.16 -6.45
CA GLY A 433 52.86 -25.16 -7.37
C GLY A 433 53.47 -25.12 -8.77
N ASP A 434 54.08 -24.00 -9.17
CA ASP A 434 54.78 -23.85 -10.45
C ASP A 434 56.19 -23.23 -10.26
N PRO A 435 57.24 -24.05 -10.01
CA PRO A 435 58.58 -23.59 -9.74
C PRO A 435 59.25 -22.80 -10.89
N ALA A 436 58.76 -22.99 -12.11
CA ALA A 436 59.30 -22.29 -13.28
C ALA A 436 58.67 -20.90 -13.49
N LEU A 437 57.55 -20.63 -12.87
CA LEU A 437 56.78 -19.38 -13.02
C LEU A 437 57.60 -18.21 -12.45
N LYS A 438 57.81 -17.20 -13.29
CA LYS A 438 58.41 -15.91 -12.93
C LYS A 438 57.39 -14.79 -13.09
N LEU A 439 57.30 -13.91 -12.12
CA LEU A 439 56.32 -12.82 -12.09
C LEU A 439 56.98 -11.44 -11.96
N SER A 440 56.46 -10.48 -12.68
CA SER A 440 56.52 -9.06 -12.36
C SER A 440 55.33 -8.69 -11.49
N ILE A 441 55.60 -8.11 -10.33
CA ILE A 441 54.59 -7.52 -9.45
C ILE A 441 54.50 -6.03 -9.82
N GLU A 442 53.40 -5.65 -10.44
CA GLU A 442 53.18 -4.29 -10.95
C GLU A 442 52.19 -3.53 -10.05
N GLY A 443 52.69 -2.39 -9.47
CA GLY A 443 51.86 -1.51 -8.66
C GLY A 443 51.26 -0.37 -9.48
N HIS A 444 50.01 -0.01 -9.22
CA HIS A 444 49.29 1.09 -9.87
C HIS A 444 48.59 1.97 -8.85
N THR A 445 48.40 3.25 -9.20
CA THR A 445 47.61 4.22 -8.44
C THR A 445 46.47 4.76 -9.31
N ASP A 446 45.53 5.48 -8.71
CA ASP A 446 44.73 6.46 -9.43
C ASP A 446 45.54 7.71 -9.77
N ASP A 447 44.93 8.68 -10.44
CA ASP A 447 45.58 9.94 -10.86
C ASP A 447 45.60 11.01 -9.76
N SER A 448 45.17 10.70 -8.55
CA SER A 448 45.20 11.67 -7.44
C SER A 448 46.60 11.90 -6.93
N GLY A 449 47.04 13.18 -6.86
CA GLY A 449 48.33 13.55 -6.34
C GLY A 449 49.44 13.71 -7.40
N ALA A 450 50.69 13.90 -6.94
CA ALA A 450 51.81 14.13 -7.84
C ALA A 450 52.27 12.86 -8.56
N VAL A 451 52.55 12.94 -9.87
CA VAL A 451 52.95 11.81 -10.70
C VAL A 451 54.18 11.10 -10.16
N ALA A 452 55.22 11.86 -9.74
CA ALA A 452 56.43 11.29 -9.19
C ALA A 452 56.22 10.54 -7.87
N HIS A 453 55.34 11.05 -7.01
CA HIS A 453 54.91 10.40 -5.76
C HIS A 453 54.17 9.09 -6.04
N ASN A 454 53.16 9.13 -6.93
CA ASN A 454 52.41 7.96 -7.33
C ASN A 454 53.30 6.86 -7.90
N ARG A 455 54.29 7.23 -8.71
CA ARG A 455 55.21 6.27 -9.27
C ARG A 455 56.07 5.60 -8.18
N SER A 456 56.65 6.40 -7.27
CA SER A 456 57.40 5.88 -6.12
C SER A 456 56.54 5.01 -5.22
N LEU A 457 55.34 5.47 -4.83
CA LEU A 457 54.42 4.74 -3.95
C LEU A 457 54.03 3.40 -4.55
N SER A 458 53.72 3.36 -5.85
CA SER A 458 53.34 2.13 -6.55
C SER A 458 54.49 1.12 -6.62
N GLU A 459 55.72 1.60 -6.82
CA GLU A 459 56.93 0.77 -6.82
C GLU A 459 57.21 0.21 -5.40
N ASP A 460 57.12 1.04 -4.37
CA ASP A 460 57.29 0.60 -2.98
C ASP A 460 56.25 -0.43 -2.54
N ARG A 461 55.00 -0.28 -2.98
CA ARG A 461 53.94 -1.28 -2.78
C ARG A 461 54.27 -2.60 -3.47
N ALA A 462 54.71 -2.56 -4.72
CA ALA A 462 55.16 -3.76 -5.43
C ALA A 462 56.37 -4.44 -4.74
N ARG A 463 57.34 -3.68 -4.27
CA ARG A 463 58.49 -4.18 -3.47
C ARG A 463 58.04 -4.83 -2.17
N SER A 464 57.04 -4.28 -1.48
CA SER A 464 56.51 -4.85 -0.26
C SER A 464 55.87 -6.23 -0.50
N VAL A 465 55.16 -6.39 -1.62
CA VAL A 465 54.59 -7.69 -2.02
C VAL A 465 55.71 -8.69 -2.34
N VAL A 466 56.73 -8.28 -3.12
CA VAL A 466 57.91 -9.12 -3.41
C VAL A 466 58.62 -9.54 -2.12
N ALA A 467 58.85 -8.60 -1.20
CA ALA A 467 59.48 -8.90 0.09
C ALA A 467 58.65 -9.90 0.93
N ALA A 468 57.32 -9.72 0.96
CA ALA A 468 56.43 -10.64 1.68
C ALA A 468 56.49 -12.09 1.11
N LEU A 469 56.51 -12.23 -0.21
CA LEU A 469 56.63 -13.54 -0.89
C LEU A 469 58.00 -14.15 -0.71
N THR A 470 59.09 -13.36 -0.80
CA THR A 470 60.43 -13.83 -0.60
C THR A 470 60.67 -14.26 0.85
N ALA A 471 60.14 -13.53 1.83
CA ALA A 471 60.19 -13.92 3.24
C ALA A 471 59.50 -15.26 3.50
N LYS A 472 58.56 -15.66 2.65
CA LYS A 472 57.81 -16.95 2.71
C LYS A 472 58.48 -18.04 1.81
N GLY A 473 59.73 -17.82 1.32
CA GLY A 473 60.56 -18.83 0.68
C GLY A 473 60.55 -18.83 -0.85
N ILE A 474 59.93 -17.84 -1.52
CA ILE A 474 60.04 -17.73 -2.97
C ILE A 474 61.40 -17.11 -3.35
N ALA A 475 62.14 -17.74 -4.30
CA ALA A 475 63.43 -17.26 -4.76
C ALA A 475 63.31 -15.86 -5.39
N ALA A 476 64.19 -14.93 -5.00
CA ALA A 476 64.11 -13.52 -5.40
C ALA A 476 64.24 -13.33 -6.91
N ASP A 477 64.97 -14.19 -7.61
CA ASP A 477 65.16 -14.11 -9.08
C ASP A 477 63.86 -14.48 -9.86
N ARG A 478 62.87 -15.02 -9.19
CA ARG A 478 61.56 -15.28 -9.76
C ARG A 478 60.61 -14.09 -9.70
N LEU A 479 60.93 -13.08 -8.91
CA LEU A 479 60.07 -11.93 -8.66
C LEU A 479 60.74 -10.64 -9.05
N GLN A 480 59.99 -9.74 -9.70
CA GLN A 480 60.44 -8.39 -10.04
C GLN A 480 59.37 -7.39 -9.58
N ALA A 481 59.75 -6.30 -8.94
CA ALA A 481 58.83 -5.21 -8.62
C ALA A 481 58.91 -4.11 -9.69
N ALA A 482 57.75 -3.56 -10.06
CA ALA A 482 57.65 -2.41 -10.94
C ALA A 482 56.51 -1.48 -10.48
N GLY A 483 56.74 -0.17 -10.54
CA GLY A 483 55.71 0.84 -10.24
C GLY A 483 55.34 1.66 -11.46
N PHE A 484 54.10 1.77 -11.77
CA PHE A 484 53.57 2.51 -12.93
C PHE A 484 52.77 3.76 -12.53
N GLY A 485 52.55 4.00 -11.22
CA GLY A 485 51.70 5.13 -10.81
C GLY A 485 50.35 5.08 -11.53
N ALA A 486 49.96 6.19 -12.09
CA ALA A 486 48.71 6.34 -12.85
C ALA A 486 48.86 6.08 -14.37
N ASP A 487 50.02 5.66 -14.85
CA ASP A 487 50.33 5.58 -16.30
C ASP A 487 49.52 4.47 -17.04
N LYS A 488 49.01 3.50 -16.32
CA LYS A 488 48.24 2.37 -16.90
C LYS A 488 46.87 2.23 -16.25
N PRO A 489 45.92 3.14 -16.49
CA PRO A 489 44.59 3.04 -15.95
C PRO A 489 43.82 1.89 -16.60
N VAL A 490 42.96 1.21 -15.83
CA VAL A 490 42.01 0.17 -16.30
C VAL A 490 40.56 0.62 -16.22
N ALA A 491 40.34 1.79 -15.63
CA ALA A 491 39.03 2.43 -15.52
C ALA A 491 39.16 3.95 -15.54
N ASP A 492 38.06 4.65 -15.75
CA ASP A 492 38.02 6.11 -15.76
C ASP A 492 38.34 6.68 -14.35
N ASN A 493 39.32 7.58 -14.29
CA ASN A 493 39.69 8.28 -13.05
C ASN A 493 38.70 9.41 -12.67
N GLY A 494 37.72 9.71 -13.49
CA GLY A 494 36.67 10.69 -13.17
C GLY A 494 35.66 10.21 -12.14
N SER A 495 35.62 8.91 -11.79
CA SER A 495 34.73 8.33 -10.79
C SER A 495 35.50 7.67 -9.64
N GLU A 496 34.93 7.67 -8.43
CA GLU A 496 35.57 7.01 -7.28
C GLU A 496 35.65 5.49 -7.48
N GLU A 497 34.69 4.87 -8.16
CA GLU A 497 34.74 3.46 -8.53
C GLU A 497 35.86 3.16 -9.50
N GLY A 498 36.07 4.03 -10.47
CA GLY A 498 37.17 3.90 -11.43
C GLY A 498 38.51 4.09 -10.79
N LYS A 499 38.71 5.10 -9.93
CA LYS A 499 39.92 5.29 -9.11
C LYS A 499 40.19 4.06 -8.24
N ALA A 500 39.19 3.52 -7.58
CA ALA A 500 39.34 2.30 -6.76
C ALA A 500 39.83 1.10 -7.60
N ARG A 501 39.39 0.96 -8.85
CA ARG A 501 39.87 -0.07 -9.77
C ARG A 501 41.30 0.18 -10.27
N ASN A 502 41.72 1.45 -10.38
CA ASN A 502 43.06 1.81 -10.77
C ASN A 502 44.07 1.60 -9.63
N ARG A 503 43.70 1.74 -8.37
CA ARG A 503 44.50 1.39 -7.18
C ARG A 503 44.63 -0.11 -7.02
N ARG A 504 45.55 -0.76 -7.74
CA ARG A 504 45.68 -2.22 -7.80
C ARG A 504 47.12 -2.70 -7.83
N VAL A 505 47.31 -3.97 -7.59
CA VAL A 505 48.56 -4.71 -7.88
C VAL A 505 48.24 -5.77 -8.95
N GLU A 506 49.08 -5.87 -9.99
CA GLU A 506 48.98 -6.92 -10.99
C GLU A 506 50.12 -7.91 -10.87
N LEU A 507 49.82 -9.18 -11.04
CA LEU A 507 50.81 -10.22 -11.34
C LEU A 507 50.94 -10.32 -12.85
N VAL A 508 52.13 -10.19 -13.40
CA VAL A 508 52.38 -10.29 -14.84
C VAL A 508 53.43 -11.39 -15.08
N LYS A 509 53.08 -12.34 -15.96
CA LYS A 509 53.92 -13.49 -16.30
C LYS A 509 55.16 -12.96 -17.09
N ARG A 510 56.35 -13.48 -16.73
CA ARG A 510 57.61 -13.10 -17.36
C ARG A 510 58.18 -14.24 -18.19
#